data_3f5816381523e5e2234b69c69ac55625
#
_entry.id   3f5816381523e5e2234b69c69ac55625
#
_cell.length_a   1.000
_cell.length_b   1.000
_cell.length_c   1.000
_cell.angle_alpha   90.00
_cell.angle_beta   90.00
_cell.angle_gamma   90.00
#
_symmetry.space_group_name_H-M   'P 1'
#
loop_
_entity.id
_entity.type
_entity.pdbx_description
1 polymer ?
#
loop_
_entity_poly.entity_id
_entity_poly.type
_entity_poly.pdbx_seq_one_letter_code
_entity_poly.pdbx_strand_id
1 'polypeptide(L)' 'MRADYKNTKLGDKIKFVKAGPHWFRNRAENGEKLNAGDVFTVKKINVASSSTEVILEETGDLGYELMCFDKL' A
#
# COMPACT_ATOMS: atom_id res chain seq x y z
N MET A 1 1.43 11.91 -6.41
CA MET A 1 0.06 11.89 -5.88
C MET A 1 -0.11 10.66 -5.00
N ARG A 2 -0.68 10.85 -3.82
CA ARG A 2 -0.88 9.73 -2.91
C ARG A 2 -1.90 8.74 -3.49
N ALA A 3 -1.61 7.45 -3.39
CA ALA A 3 -2.54 6.43 -3.87
C ALA A 3 -3.76 6.33 -2.96
N ASP A 4 -4.94 6.14 -3.55
CA ASP A 4 -6.16 5.87 -2.81
C ASP A 4 -7.06 4.95 -3.66
N TYR A 5 -8.17 4.49 -3.07
CA TYR A 5 -9.01 3.53 -3.76
C TYR A 5 -9.70 4.12 -5.01
N LYS A 6 -9.77 5.45 -5.12
CA LYS A 6 -10.40 6.10 -6.27
C LYS A 6 -9.47 6.20 -7.46
N ASN A 7 -8.17 6.34 -7.21
CA ASN A 7 -7.20 6.57 -8.29
C ASN A 7 -6.33 5.34 -8.59
N THR A 8 -6.53 4.24 -7.88
CA THR A 8 -5.66 3.06 -7.99
C THR A 8 -6.48 1.84 -8.33
N LYS A 9 -6.01 1.06 -9.30
CA LYS A 9 -6.69 -0.14 -9.79
C LYS A 9 -5.76 -1.33 -9.77
N LEU A 10 -6.33 -2.52 -9.87
CA LEU A 10 -5.53 -3.75 -9.97
C LEU A 10 -4.60 -3.65 -11.18
N GLY A 11 -3.36 -4.03 -10.98
CA GLY A 11 -2.35 -3.97 -12.02
C GLY A 11 -1.59 -2.66 -12.09
N ASP A 12 -2.05 -1.64 -11.38
CA ASP A 12 -1.35 -0.35 -11.35
C ASP A 12 -0.03 -0.47 -10.60
N LYS A 13 0.92 0.39 -10.98
CA LYS A 13 2.19 0.51 -10.26
C LYS A 13 2.09 1.61 -9.23
N ILE A 14 2.56 1.32 -8.02
CA ILE A 14 2.59 2.29 -6.93
C ILE A 14 3.96 2.24 -6.28
N LYS A 15 4.37 3.37 -5.70
CA LYS A 15 5.69 3.51 -5.10
C LYS A 15 5.54 3.67 -3.59
N PHE A 16 6.27 2.85 -2.83
CA PHE A 16 6.25 2.98 -1.38
C PHE A 16 6.94 4.27 -0.95
N VAL A 17 6.29 5.03 -0.06
CA VAL A 17 6.83 6.31 0.41
C VAL A 17 7.34 6.16 1.83
N LYS A 18 6.48 5.77 2.75
CA LYS A 18 6.87 5.51 4.13
C LYS A 18 5.73 4.81 4.87
N ALA A 19 6.06 4.18 6.00
CA ALA A 19 5.06 3.53 6.84
C ALA A 19 4.05 4.55 7.36
N GLY A 20 2.84 4.09 7.59
CA GLY A 20 1.77 4.93 8.08
C GLY A 20 1.93 5.28 9.56
N PRO A 21 0.95 6.02 10.11
CA PRO A 21 0.96 6.37 11.53
C PRO A 21 0.96 5.12 12.42
N HIS A 22 1.41 5.29 13.64
CA HIS A 22 1.58 4.15 14.54
C HIS A 22 0.26 3.45 14.94
N TRP A 23 -0.87 4.09 14.79
CA TRP A 23 -2.13 3.38 15.05
C TRP A 23 -2.46 2.37 13.96
N PHE A 24 -1.75 2.39 12.85
CA PHE A 24 -1.79 1.33 11.85
C PHE A 24 -0.68 0.32 12.08
N ARG A 25 -0.47 -0.07 13.32
CA ARG A 25 0.70 -0.83 13.72
C ARG A 25 1.02 -2.01 12.80
N ASN A 26 0.03 -2.83 12.52
CA ASN A 26 0.27 -4.02 11.68
C ASN A 26 0.69 -3.63 10.28
N ARG A 27 0.10 -2.57 9.75
CA ARG A 27 0.46 -2.07 8.42
C ARG A 27 1.84 -1.45 8.45
N ALA A 28 2.16 -0.74 9.52
CA ALA A 28 3.48 -0.14 9.66
C ALA A 28 4.56 -1.22 9.73
N GLU A 29 4.31 -2.28 10.46
CA GLU A 29 5.26 -3.39 10.53
C GLU A 29 5.50 -4.00 9.15
N ASN A 30 4.43 -4.22 8.40
CA ASN A 30 4.56 -4.72 7.04
C ASN A 30 5.30 -3.71 6.17
N GLY A 31 4.96 -2.43 6.30
CA GLY A 31 5.59 -1.39 5.52
C GLY A 31 7.07 -1.22 5.81
N GLU A 32 7.49 -1.50 7.03
CA GLU A 32 8.90 -1.41 7.41
C GLU A 32 9.77 -2.40 6.63
N LYS A 33 9.16 -3.43 6.06
CA LYS A 33 9.89 -4.40 5.26
C LYS A 33 10.11 -3.93 3.83
N LEU A 34 9.50 -2.80 3.46
CA LEU A 34 9.65 -2.21 2.14
C LEU A 34 10.62 -1.04 2.21
N ASN A 35 11.28 -0.77 1.11
CA ASN A 35 12.20 0.35 1.01
C ASN A 35 11.52 1.52 0.31
N ALA A 36 11.63 2.71 0.86
CA ALA A 36 11.06 3.89 0.25
C ALA A 36 11.63 4.07 -1.15
N GLY A 37 10.75 4.34 -2.10
CA GLY A 37 11.13 4.48 -3.49
C GLY A 37 10.93 3.23 -4.33
N ASP A 38 10.75 2.06 -3.70
CA ASP A 38 10.50 0.84 -4.46
C ASP A 38 9.11 0.86 -5.07
N VAL A 39 8.99 0.27 -6.25
CA VAL A 39 7.75 0.23 -7.01
C VAL A 39 7.15 -1.16 -6.95
N PHE A 40 5.84 -1.22 -6.74
CA PHE A 40 5.12 -2.48 -6.62
C PHE A 40 3.89 -2.48 -7.50
N THR A 41 3.38 -3.68 -7.77
CA THR A 41 2.19 -3.88 -8.60
C THR A 41 1.01 -4.23 -7.71
N VAL A 42 -0.11 -3.56 -7.91
CA VAL A 42 -1.33 -3.79 -7.12
C VAL A 42 -1.95 -5.11 -7.53
N LYS A 43 -2.09 -6.03 -6.58
CA LYS A 43 -2.73 -7.31 -6.79
C LYS A 43 -4.19 -7.29 -6.36
N LYS A 44 -4.47 -6.63 -5.23
CA LYS A 44 -5.83 -6.59 -4.69
C LYS A 44 -5.98 -5.36 -3.82
N ILE A 45 -7.18 -4.79 -3.81
CA ILE A 45 -7.52 -3.63 -2.97
C ILE A 45 -8.75 -3.99 -2.15
N ASN A 46 -8.64 -3.82 -0.83
CA ASN A 46 -9.75 -4.05 0.10
C ASN A 46 -10.07 -2.73 0.80
N VAL A 47 -11.25 -2.18 0.50
CA VAL A 47 -11.67 -0.92 1.08
C VAL A 47 -12.43 -1.21 2.38
N ALA A 48 -12.00 -0.59 3.47
CA ALA A 48 -12.68 -0.65 4.75
C ALA A 48 -13.18 0.75 5.12
N SER A 49 -13.91 0.84 6.23
CA SER A 49 -14.54 2.10 6.62
C SER A 49 -13.54 3.20 6.96
N SER A 50 -12.37 2.84 7.46
CA SER A 50 -11.39 3.84 7.90
C SER A 50 -10.03 3.71 7.21
N SER A 51 -9.85 2.71 6.36
CA SER A 51 -8.57 2.51 5.70
C SER A 51 -8.76 1.66 4.45
N THR A 52 -7.73 1.64 3.59
CA THR A 52 -7.74 0.81 2.40
C THR A 52 -6.48 -0.04 2.42
N GLU A 53 -6.68 -1.35 2.34
CA GLU A 53 -5.59 -2.31 2.31
C GLU A 53 -5.24 -2.61 0.86
N VAL A 54 -3.94 -2.66 0.57
CA VAL A 54 -3.46 -3.10 -0.73
C VAL A 54 -2.59 -4.34 -0.56
N ILE A 55 -2.79 -5.30 -1.45
CA ILE A 55 -1.96 -6.49 -1.52
C ILE A 55 -1.14 -6.37 -2.80
N LEU A 56 0.17 -6.58 -2.67
CA LEU A 56 1.11 -6.37 -3.76
C LEU A 56 1.51 -7.70 -4.36
N GLU A 57 1.71 -7.74 -5.67
CA GLU A 57 2.11 -8.98 -6.31
C GLU A 57 3.49 -9.45 -5.86
N GLU A 58 4.39 -8.51 -5.58
CA GLU A 58 5.77 -8.81 -5.23
C GLU A 58 5.95 -9.31 -3.80
N THR A 59 4.97 -9.11 -2.94
CA THR A 59 5.08 -9.42 -1.51
C THR A 59 4.13 -10.53 -1.05
N GLY A 60 3.51 -11.23 -1.99
CA GLY A 60 2.61 -12.34 -1.66
C GLY A 60 1.29 -11.85 -1.11
N ASP A 61 0.86 -12.43 0.02
CA ASP A 61 -0.47 -12.14 0.55
C ASP A 61 -0.48 -11.12 1.69
N LEU A 62 0.64 -10.45 1.92
CA LEU A 62 0.72 -9.42 2.96
C LEU A 62 -0.06 -8.18 2.54
N GLY A 63 -0.81 -7.62 3.49
CA GLY A 63 -1.56 -6.40 3.26
C GLY A 63 -0.82 -5.18 3.79
N TYR A 64 -0.89 -4.10 3.06
CA TYR A 64 -0.28 -2.83 3.43
C TYR A 64 -1.31 -1.73 3.35
N GLU A 65 -1.05 -0.62 4.05
CA GLU A 65 -1.92 0.54 3.98
C GLU A 65 -1.67 1.28 2.67
N LEU A 66 -2.71 1.41 1.84
CA LEU A 66 -2.55 2.03 0.51
C LEU A 66 -2.04 3.47 0.59
N MET A 67 -2.40 4.19 1.65
CA MET A 67 -1.96 5.58 1.79
C MET A 67 -0.46 5.73 2.05
N CYS A 68 0.25 4.62 2.24
CA CYS A 68 1.71 4.65 2.37
C CYS A 68 2.41 4.68 1.00
N PHE A 69 1.67 4.71 -0.07
CA PHE A 69 2.20 4.65 -1.44
C PHE A 69 1.78 5.87 -2.23
N ASP A 70 2.59 6.20 -3.24
CA ASP A 70 2.22 7.18 -4.25
C ASP A 70 1.82 6.46 -5.53
N LYS A 71 0.80 6.99 -6.19
CA LYS A 71 0.41 6.51 -7.51
C LYS A 71 1.42 7.02 -8.55
N LEU A 72 1.81 6.14 -9.43
CA LEU A 72 2.72 6.50 -10.52
C LEU A 72 1.96 6.93 -11.77
#